data_4019df0defbb91327618ccc1eaf6fda1
#
_entry.id   4019df0defbb91327618ccc1eaf6fda1
#
_cell.length_a   1.000
_cell.length_b   1.000
_cell.length_c   1.000
_cell.angle_alpha   90.00
_cell.angle_beta   90.00
_cell.angle_gamma   90.00
#
_symmetry.space_group_name_H-M   'P 1'
#
loop_
_entity.id
_entity.type
_entity.pdbx_description
1 polymer ?
#
loop_
_entity_poly.entity_id
_entity_poly.type
_entity_poly.pdbx_seq_one_letter_code
_entity_poly.pdbx_strand_id
1 'polypeptide(L)'
;GGNACRKSAYYSRDSIEFEGNCVLAPKSFDFSDREPPAYHDILLPEGADQNFKIPEVLWNAASQKEKQHNAREAIDVMLALPDDKAISLEDRITLAQTFVKKHFVDKGLAAQIDIHAPDKILRDGKEVEGDHNWHAHVLVTTRKFTPDGKSLSDLKARHETEALVKTHWPSTWANHQNAFFRSKGLDLHVDPPGIIPQEHLGPIRMRGQATELMKHHEKLLAENTQAAQNPYNILEHLTKNQSTFNREDFERFVNKHVPSDKIATVQKAFWNLGDIIQLRNIKTEKYTGLFTTKTVIEEENQILRVADRIYLKKSPKTSNPHIQHTHSLPLKGEQYIAYNNILENGKGITCIQGYAGAGKSYLLKA
;
A
#
# COMPACT_ATOMS: atom_id res chain seq x y z
N GLY A 1 1.18 -13.56 2.09
CA GLY A 1 0.91 -12.64 3.17
C GLY A 1 2.10 -12.52 4.11
N GLY A 2 2.40 -11.34 4.63
CA GLY A 2 3.43 -11.18 5.64
C GLY A 2 2.89 -11.56 7.02
N ASN A 3 3.76 -12.02 7.91
CA ASN A 3 3.42 -12.33 9.30
C ASN A 3 3.01 -11.04 10.05
N ALA A 4 1.85 -11.07 10.74
CA ALA A 4 1.31 -9.90 11.44
C ALA A 4 2.16 -9.50 12.65
N CYS A 5 2.67 -10.46 13.43
CA CYS A 5 3.57 -10.18 14.55
C CYS A 5 4.84 -9.45 14.10
N ARG A 6 5.43 -9.89 12.97
CA ARG A 6 6.60 -9.22 12.40
C ARG A 6 6.31 -7.80 11.94
N LYS A 7 5.15 -7.58 11.29
CA LYS A 7 4.76 -6.23 10.87
C LYS A 7 4.51 -5.34 12.07
N SER A 8 3.79 -5.85 13.06
CA SER A 8 3.54 -5.15 14.32
C SER A 8 4.84 -4.73 14.99
N ALA A 9 5.75 -5.68 15.26
CA ALA A 9 7.06 -5.39 15.85
C ALA A 9 7.87 -4.36 15.02
N TYR A 10 7.81 -4.47 13.69
CA TYR A 10 8.50 -3.51 12.81
C TYR A 10 7.91 -2.11 12.89
N TYR A 11 6.59 -1.96 13.01
CA TYR A 11 5.93 -0.65 13.06
C TYR A 11 6.04 -0.02 14.45
N SER A 12 5.85 -0.82 15.51
CA SER A 12 6.01 -0.33 16.90
C SER A 12 7.47 -0.15 17.34
N ARG A 13 8.43 -0.68 16.52
CA ARG A 13 9.87 -0.69 16.90
C ARG A 13 10.11 -1.41 18.23
N ASP A 14 9.48 -2.54 18.38
CA ASP A 14 9.46 -3.33 19.60
C ASP A 14 9.88 -4.77 19.31
N SER A 15 9.95 -5.58 20.38
CA SER A 15 10.18 -7.02 20.30
C SER A 15 8.88 -7.77 20.57
N ILE A 16 8.53 -8.72 19.70
CA ILE A 16 7.36 -9.59 19.83
C ILE A 16 7.79 -11.06 19.76
N GLU A 17 7.45 -11.84 20.78
CA GLU A 17 7.58 -13.30 20.73
C GLU A 17 6.48 -13.88 19.83
N PHE A 18 6.86 -14.82 18.97
CA PHE A 18 5.95 -15.42 18.01
C PHE A 18 5.53 -16.82 18.43
N GLU A 19 4.24 -16.98 18.71
CA GLU A 19 3.59 -18.24 19.13
C GLU A 19 2.70 -18.85 18.04
N GLY A 20 2.76 -18.32 16.81
CA GLY A 20 1.89 -18.75 15.71
C GLY A 20 2.28 -20.12 15.12
N ASN A 21 1.39 -20.65 14.27
CA ASN A 21 1.50 -22.01 13.70
C ASN A 21 2.55 -22.17 12.60
N CYS A 22 3.36 -21.16 12.28
CA CYS A 22 4.37 -21.24 11.23
C CYS A 22 5.68 -21.84 11.77
N VAL A 23 5.91 -23.11 11.50
CA VAL A 23 7.11 -23.88 11.95
C VAL A 23 8.44 -23.29 11.44
N LEU A 24 8.41 -22.53 10.34
CA LEU A 24 9.59 -21.89 9.73
C LEU A 24 9.81 -20.43 10.16
N ALA A 25 8.92 -19.85 10.96
CA ALA A 25 9.09 -18.50 11.45
C ALA A 25 10.08 -18.43 12.62
N PRO A 26 10.85 -17.34 12.76
CA PRO A 26 11.62 -17.07 13.96
C PRO A 26 10.72 -17.07 15.20
N LYS A 27 11.25 -17.45 16.36
CA LYS A 27 10.52 -17.43 17.64
C LYS A 27 10.24 -16.03 18.14
N SER A 28 10.98 -15.03 17.67
CA SER A 28 10.77 -13.62 18.01
C SER A 28 11.12 -12.71 16.85
N PHE A 29 10.52 -11.53 16.83
CA PHE A 29 10.83 -10.43 15.92
C PHE A 29 11.22 -9.23 16.76
N ASP A 30 12.48 -8.81 16.68
CA ASP A 30 13.03 -7.71 17.46
C ASP A 30 13.48 -6.58 16.52
N PHE A 31 12.94 -5.37 16.76
CA PHE A 31 13.26 -4.13 16.07
C PHE A 31 13.43 -2.97 17.07
N SER A 32 13.67 -3.28 18.34
CA SER A 32 13.82 -2.31 19.44
C SER A 32 15.11 -1.47 19.36
N ASP A 33 16.02 -1.84 18.46
CA ASP A 33 17.23 -1.06 18.13
C ASP A 33 16.94 0.20 17.30
N ARG A 34 15.71 0.38 16.83
CA ARG A 34 15.28 1.49 15.99
C ARG A 34 14.60 2.58 16.80
N GLU A 35 14.60 3.81 16.25
CA GLU A 35 13.87 4.92 16.86
C GLU A 35 12.37 4.58 16.98
N PRO A 36 11.78 4.72 18.20
CA PRO A 36 10.37 4.37 18.41
C PRO A 36 9.45 5.28 17.60
N PRO A 37 8.22 4.83 17.28
CA PRO A 37 7.23 5.67 16.63
C PRO A 37 6.87 6.86 17.51
N ALA A 38 6.49 7.98 16.90
CA ALA A 38 6.01 9.17 17.61
C ALA A 38 4.70 8.91 18.38
N TYR A 39 3.95 7.89 17.96
CA TYR A 39 2.75 7.40 18.62
C TYR A 39 2.52 5.94 18.30
N HIS A 40 2.07 5.18 19.33
CA HIS A 40 1.65 3.79 19.22
C HIS A 40 0.38 3.56 20.04
N ASP A 41 -0.64 2.93 19.49
CA ASP A 41 -1.80 2.42 20.23
C ASP A 41 -2.51 1.30 19.43
N ILE A 42 -3.31 0.51 20.14
CA ILE A 42 -4.25 -0.44 19.56
C ILE A 42 -5.66 -0.03 19.91
N LEU A 43 -6.45 0.27 18.90
CA LEU A 43 -7.88 0.55 19.05
C LEU A 43 -8.67 -0.76 18.99
N LEU A 44 -9.47 -1.00 20.03
CA LEU A 44 -10.30 -2.18 20.16
C LEU A 44 -11.78 -1.83 19.96
N PRO A 45 -12.58 -2.75 19.38
CA PRO A 45 -14.04 -2.63 19.39
C PRO A 45 -14.59 -2.65 20.81
N GLU A 46 -15.78 -2.10 20.98
CA GLU A 46 -16.49 -2.13 22.26
C GLU A 46 -16.70 -3.56 22.75
N GLY A 47 -16.44 -3.78 24.05
CA GLY A 47 -16.55 -5.09 24.68
C GLY A 47 -15.37 -6.03 24.48
N ALA A 48 -14.36 -5.67 23.71
CA ALA A 48 -13.15 -6.49 23.57
C ALA A 48 -12.28 -6.42 24.83
N ASP A 49 -11.68 -7.56 25.19
CA ASP A 49 -10.77 -7.66 26.33
C ASP A 49 -9.56 -6.74 26.14
N GLN A 50 -9.27 -5.94 27.17
CA GLN A 50 -8.18 -4.94 27.12
C GLN A 50 -6.78 -5.56 27.00
N ASN A 51 -6.61 -6.84 27.29
CA ASN A 51 -5.36 -7.55 27.05
C ASN A 51 -4.94 -7.53 25.56
N PHE A 52 -5.90 -7.40 24.64
CA PHE A 52 -5.62 -7.24 23.22
C PHE A 52 -5.04 -5.85 22.84
N LYS A 53 -4.89 -4.94 23.78
CA LYS A 53 -4.07 -3.75 23.61
C LYS A 53 -2.55 -4.02 23.61
N ILE A 54 -2.16 -5.23 24.01
CA ILE A 54 -0.78 -5.69 23.93
C ILE A 54 -0.55 -6.26 22.52
N PRO A 55 0.37 -5.69 21.71
CA PRO A 55 0.60 -6.13 20.32
C PRO A 55 0.86 -7.63 20.20
N GLU A 56 1.68 -8.18 21.11
CA GLU A 56 2.02 -9.60 21.15
C GLU A 56 0.76 -10.48 21.32
N VAL A 57 -0.15 -10.10 22.22
CA VAL A 57 -1.38 -10.85 22.47
C VAL A 57 -2.30 -10.82 21.27
N LEU A 58 -2.53 -9.63 20.69
CA LEU A 58 -3.44 -9.46 19.55
C LEU A 58 -2.95 -10.21 18.30
N TRP A 59 -1.67 -10.04 17.96
CA TRP A 59 -1.18 -10.56 16.68
C TRP A 59 -0.83 -12.05 16.74
N ASN A 60 -0.45 -12.58 17.89
CA ASN A 60 -0.37 -14.02 18.09
C ASN A 60 -1.75 -14.67 18.01
N ALA A 61 -2.78 -14.09 18.64
CA ALA A 61 -4.15 -14.58 18.51
C ALA A 61 -4.66 -14.55 17.05
N ALA A 62 -4.32 -13.50 16.29
CA ALA A 62 -4.67 -13.43 14.87
C ALA A 62 -3.95 -14.50 14.04
N SER A 63 -2.67 -14.73 14.28
CA SER A 63 -1.85 -15.73 13.58
C SER A 63 -2.30 -17.16 13.91
N GLN A 64 -2.59 -17.47 15.17
CA GLN A 64 -3.05 -18.79 15.63
C GLN A 64 -4.39 -19.22 15.03
N LYS A 65 -5.24 -18.26 14.65
CA LYS A 65 -6.51 -18.53 13.95
C LYS A 65 -6.33 -18.92 12.48
N GLU A 66 -5.14 -18.75 11.92
CA GLU A 66 -4.90 -19.07 10.52
C GLU A 66 -4.41 -20.51 10.35
N LYS A 67 -5.10 -21.26 9.49
CA LYS A 67 -4.79 -22.68 9.23
C LYS A 67 -3.82 -22.86 8.05
N GLN A 68 -3.77 -21.87 7.15
CA GLN A 68 -2.93 -21.94 5.94
C GLN A 68 -1.73 -21.02 6.09
N HIS A 69 -0.55 -21.48 5.69
CA HIS A 69 0.71 -20.74 5.78
C HIS A 69 0.74 -19.42 4.97
N ASN A 70 -0.09 -19.33 3.93
CA ASN A 70 -0.24 -18.13 3.09
C ASN A 70 -1.49 -17.31 3.42
N ALA A 71 -2.15 -17.59 4.55
CA ALA A 71 -3.33 -16.86 4.96
C ALA A 71 -2.99 -15.39 5.24
N ARG A 72 -3.96 -14.51 4.97
CA ARG A 72 -3.85 -13.10 5.33
C ARG A 72 -4.23 -12.95 6.80
N GLU A 73 -3.25 -12.69 7.65
CA GLU A 73 -3.44 -12.49 9.10
C GLU A 73 -3.97 -11.08 9.41
N ALA A 74 -3.51 -10.08 8.67
CA ALA A 74 -3.87 -8.69 8.84
C ALA A 74 -4.01 -7.95 7.50
N ILE A 75 -4.67 -6.80 7.55
CA ILE A 75 -4.69 -5.80 6.47
C ILE A 75 -3.77 -4.67 6.90
N ASP A 76 -2.91 -4.25 5.98
CA ASP A 76 -1.93 -3.19 6.18
C ASP A 76 -2.37 -1.97 5.37
N VAL A 77 -2.54 -0.84 6.05
CA VAL A 77 -2.93 0.44 5.46
C VAL A 77 -1.91 1.48 5.85
N MET A 78 -1.40 2.22 4.89
CA MET A 78 -0.52 3.37 5.14
C MET A 78 -1.30 4.65 4.91
N LEU A 79 -1.30 5.55 5.89
CA LEU A 79 -1.92 6.87 5.81
C LEU A 79 -0.81 7.94 5.78
N ALA A 80 -0.71 8.67 4.67
CA ALA A 80 0.12 9.86 4.61
C ALA A 80 -0.53 10.95 5.49
N LEU A 81 0.20 11.43 6.47
CA LEU A 81 -0.27 12.47 7.40
C LEU A 81 0.20 13.85 6.93
N PRO A 82 -0.57 14.90 7.22
CA PRO A 82 -0.18 16.26 6.83
C PRO A 82 1.11 16.70 7.54
N ASP A 83 2.02 17.30 6.75
CA ASP A 83 3.31 17.80 7.23
C ASP A 83 3.29 19.30 7.58
N ASP A 84 2.12 19.93 7.56
CA ASP A 84 2.00 21.35 7.88
C ASP A 84 2.35 21.62 9.36
N LYS A 85 3.08 22.73 9.60
CA LYS A 85 3.46 23.18 10.95
C LYS A 85 2.26 23.57 11.82
N ALA A 86 1.12 23.89 11.23
CA ALA A 86 -0.12 24.14 11.95
C ALA A 86 -0.77 22.85 12.49
N ILE A 87 -0.29 21.67 12.05
CA ILE A 87 -0.77 20.37 12.50
C ILE A 87 0.19 19.85 13.57
N SER A 88 -0.29 19.77 14.80
CA SER A 88 0.46 19.19 15.92
C SER A 88 0.52 17.67 15.83
N LEU A 89 1.36 17.03 16.65
CA LEU A 89 1.34 15.56 16.78
C LEU A 89 -0.03 15.08 17.29
N GLU A 90 -0.64 15.78 18.23
CA GLU A 90 -1.98 15.49 18.77
C GLU A 90 -3.06 15.53 17.67
N ASP A 91 -2.96 16.50 16.76
CA ASP A 91 -3.85 16.59 15.59
C ASP A 91 -3.66 15.40 14.64
N ARG A 92 -2.42 14.98 14.39
CA ARG A 92 -2.11 13.79 13.57
C ARG A 92 -2.65 12.52 14.21
N ILE A 93 -2.50 12.37 15.52
CA ILE A 93 -3.06 11.26 16.30
C ILE A 93 -4.58 11.24 16.17
N THR A 94 -5.25 12.35 16.44
CA THR A 94 -6.71 12.49 16.37
C THR A 94 -7.22 12.18 14.96
N LEU A 95 -6.54 12.69 13.94
CA LEU A 95 -6.88 12.47 12.54
C LEU A 95 -6.81 10.97 12.17
N ALA A 96 -5.71 10.30 12.55
CA ALA A 96 -5.54 8.87 12.29
C ALA A 96 -6.54 8.02 13.10
N GLN A 97 -6.69 8.29 14.39
CA GLN A 97 -7.60 7.54 15.28
C GLN A 97 -9.06 7.64 14.83
N THR A 98 -9.54 8.84 14.50
CA THR A 98 -10.93 9.03 14.07
C THR A 98 -11.22 8.34 12.76
N PHE A 99 -10.26 8.34 11.84
CA PHE A 99 -10.35 7.58 10.59
C PHE A 99 -10.41 6.07 10.84
N VAL A 100 -9.46 5.56 11.62
CA VAL A 100 -9.33 4.13 11.93
C VAL A 100 -10.55 3.63 12.71
N LYS A 101 -11.03 4.41 13.69
CA LYS A 101 -12.24 4.09 14.44
C LYS A 101 -13.43 3.94 13.52
N LYS A 102 -13.71 4.93 12.68
CA LYS A 102 -14.87 4.97 11.77
C LYS A 102 -14.83 3.84 10.74
N HIS A 103 -13.65 3.54 10.18
CA HIS A 103 -13.56 2.63 9.03
C HIS A 103 -13.29 1.18 9.41
N PHE A 104 -12.74 0.92 10.62
CA PHE A 104 -12.36 -0.43 11.05
C PHE A 104 -12.95 -0.80 12.40
N VAL A 105 -12.73 0.00 13.44
CA VAL A 105 -13.08 -0.38 14.82
C VAL A 105 -14.59 -0.43 15.03
N ASP A 106 -15.34 0.55 14.52
CA ASP A 106 -16.82 0.58 14.58
C ASP A 106 -17.46 -0.57 13.77
N LYS A 107 -16.66 -1.26 12.95
CA LYS A 107 -17.07 -2.47 12.22
C LYS A 107 -16.71 -3.77 12.96
N GLY A 108 -16.15 -3.67 14.15
CA GLY A 108 -15.78 -4.79 15.01
C GLY A 108 -14.38 -5.36 14.77
N LEU A 109 -13.49 -4.63 14.07
CA LEU A 109 -12.11 -5.03 13.83
C LEU A 109 -11.19 -4.27 14.79
N ALA A 110 -10.14 -4.92 15.31
CA ALA A 110 -9.07 -4.21 16.02
C ALA A 110 -8.07 -3.63 15.04
N ALA A 111 -7.46 -2.52 15.42
CA ALA A 111 -6.46 -1.86 14.60
C ALA A 111 -5.31 -1.28 15.45
N GLN A 112 -4.08 -1.65 15.13
CA GLN A 112 -2.87 -1.04 15.65
C GLN A 112 -2.52 0.17 14.79
N ILE A 113 -2.13 1.27 15.42
CA ILE A 113 -1.70 2.52 14.76
C ILE A 113 -0.31 2.87 15.26
N ASP A 114 0.63 3.00 14.33
CA ASP A 114 1.99 3.46 14.59
C ASP A 114 2.28 4.68 13.74
N ILE A 115 2.46 5.86 14.36
CA ILE A 115 2.78 7.10 13.65
C ILE A 115 4.29 7.31 13.68
N HIS A 116 4.86 7.43 12.49
CA HIS A 116 6.27 7.72 12.33
C HIS A 116 6.47 9.19 11.92
N ALA A 117 7.41 9.84 12.61
CA ALA A 117 7.89 11.16 12.23
C ALA A 117 8.87 11.04 11.03
N PRO A 118 9.12 12.15 10.31
CA PRO A 118 10.19 12.21 9.32
C PRO A 118 11.53 11.83 9.93
N ASP A 119 12.33 11.06 9.19
CA ASP A 119 13.68 10.69 9.62
C ASP A 119 14.52 11.96 9.82
N LYS A 120 15.34 11.98 10.89
CA LYS A 120 16.33 13.03 11.09
C LYS A 120 17.55 12.73 10.24
N ILE A 121 18.02 13.70 9.47
CA ILE A 121 19.24 13.62 8.68
C ILE A 121 20.26 14.64 9.16
N LEU A 122 21.55 14.30 9.07
CA LEU A 122 22.63 15.23 9.35
C LEU A 122 22.98 16.03 8.07
N ARG A 123 22.79 17.36 8.12
CA ARG A 123 23.31 18.28 7.10
C ARG A 123 24.25 19.26 7.79
N ASP A 124 25.48 19.35 7.30
CA ASP A 124 26.51 20.24 7.83
C ASP A 124 26.74 20.10 9.35
N GLY A 125 26.65 18.86 9.87
CA GLY A 125 26.83 18.54 11.28
C GLY A 125 25.67 18.96 12.19
N LYS A 126 24.53 19.39 11.64
CA LYS A 126 23.29 19.67 12.37
C LYS A 126 22.21 18.66 12.01
N GLU A 127 21.47 18.19 13.02
CA GLU A 127 20.25 17.42 12.78
C GLU A 127 19.22 18.33 12.12
N VAL A 128 18.73 17.92 10.95
CA VAL A 128 17.61 18.53 10.26
C VAL A 128 16.56 17.45 10.00
N GLU A 129 15.28 17.83 9.96
CA GLU A 129 14.24 16.93 9.47
C GLU A 129 14.59 16.48 8.04
N GLY A 130 14.51 15.18 7.80
CA GLY A 130 14.67 14.57 6.48
C GLY A 130 13.49 14.86 5.57
N ASP A 131 13.19 13.92 4.69
CA ASP A 131 12.02 14.02 3.83
C ASP A 131 10.77 14.14 4.70
N HIS A 132 9.99 15.21 4.47
CA HIS A 132 8.76 15.56 5.18
C HIS A 132 7.69 14.48 5.01
N ASN A 133 7.86 13.35 5.67
CA ASN A 133 7.05 12.14 5.49
C ASN A 133 6.43 11.65 6.80
N TRP A 134 5.55 12.47 7.37
CA TRP A 134 4.69 12.01 8.45
C TRP A 134 3.73 10.94 7.91
N HIS A 135 3.73 9.75 8.48
CA HIS A 135 2.84 8.68 8.06
C HIS A 135 2.42 7.78 9.22
N ALA A 136 1.26 7.16 9.09
CA ALA A 136 0.80 6.15 10.03
C ALA A 136 0.72 4.78 9.33
N HIS A 137 1.32 3.77 9.95
CA HIS A 137 1.02 2.38 9.65
C HIS A 137 -0.19 1.96 10.46
N VAL A 138 -1.18 1.40 9.78
CA VAL A 138 -2.40 0.88 10.41
C VAL A 138 -2.51 -0.59 10.08
N LEU A 139 -2.35 -1.44 11.09
CA LEU A 139 -2.47 -2.89 10.93
C LEU A 139 -3.81 -3.34 11.50
N VAL A 140 -4.69 -3.91 10.66
CA VAL A 140 -6.09 -4.20 10.99
C VAL A 140 -6.33 -5.71 10.99
N THR A 141 -7.04 -6.23 11.98
CA THR A 141 -7.40 -7.65 12.04
C THR A 141 -8.33 -8.05 10.89
N THR A 142 -8.26 -9.30 10.44
CA THR A 142 -9.19 -9.86 9.44
C THR A 142 -10.40 -10.55 10.06
N ARG A 143 -10.49 -10.55 11.39
CA ARG A 143 -11.53 -11.22 12.19
C ARG A 143 -12.08 -10.26 13.22
N LYS A 144 -13.37 -10.36 13.46
CA LYS A 144 -14.04 -9.67 14.58
C LYS A 144 -13.78 -10.41 15.88
N PHE A 145 -14.07 -9.76 16.98
CA PHE A 145 -14.10 -10.43 18.28
C PHE A 145 -15.33 -11.33 18.42
N THR A 146 -15.23 -12.34 19.28
CA THR A 146 -16.37 -13.11 19.76
C THR A 146 -17.31 -12.22 20.57
N PRO A 147 -18.61 -12.58 20.73
CA PRO A 147 -19.56 -11.73 21.45
C PRO A 147 -19.18 -11.42 22.90
N ASP A 148 -18.37 -12.29 23.53
CA ASP A 148 -17.85 -12.08 24.89
C ASP A 148 -16.57 -11.22 24.92
N GLY A 149 -16.05 -10.83 23.76
CA GLY A 149 -14.84 -10.02 23.62
C GLY A 149 -13.52 -10.71 23.95
N LYS A 150 -13.55 -12.00 24.32
CA LYS A 150 -12.36 -12.71 24.87
C LYS A 150 -11.47 -13.36 23.83
N SER A 151 -11.92 -13.48 22.60
CA SER A 151 -11.11 -14.05 21.51
C SER A 151 -11.53 -13.50 20.15
N LEU A 152 -10.67 -13.73 19.13
CA LEU A 152 -11.03 -13.48 17.74
C LEU A 152 -11.92 -14.62 17.22
N SER A 153 -12.91 -14.27 16.41
CA SER A 153 -13.83 -15.20 15.76
C SER A 153 -13.09 -16.20 14.87
N ASP A 154 -13.61 -17.43 14.77
CA ASP A 154 -13.09 -18.44 13.85
C ASP A 154 -13.38 -18.11 12.39
N LEU A 155 -14.36 -17.26 12.14
CA LEU A 155 -14.71 -16.81 10.79
C LEU A 155 -14.04 -15.46 10.48
N LYS A 156 -13.51 -15.34 9.26
CA LYS A 156 -13.01 -14.05 8.74
C LYS A 156 -14.18 -13.11 8.48
N ALA A 157 -13.98 -11.85 8.78
CA ALA A 157 -14.91 -10.75 8.49
C ALA A 157 -14.85 -10.40 6.98
N ARG A 158 -15.23 -11.34 6.11
CA ARG A 158 -15.07 -11.20 4.64
C ARG A 158 -15.83 -10.01 4.10
N HIS A 159 -17.06 -9.79 4.54
CA HIS A 159 -17.86 -8.66 4.07
C HIS A 159 -17.18 -7.31 4.36
N GLU A 160 -16.69 -7.12 5.58
CA GLU A 160 -16.02 -5.91 6.00
C GLU A 160 -14.67 -5.76 5.28
N THR A 161 -13.89 -6.84 5.18
CA THR A 161 -12.57 -6.81 4.53
C THR A 161 -12.66 -6.66 3.00
N GLU A 162 -13.68 -7.21 2.35
CA GLU A 162 -13.95 -6.98 0.92
C GLU A 162 -14.42 -5.54 0.67
N ALA A 163 -15.28 -4.99 1.52
CA ALA A 163 -15.67 -3.59 1.46
C ALA A 163 -14.46 -2.66 1.59
N LEU A 164 -13.48 -3.02 2.44
CA LEU A 164 -12.22 -2.28 2.58
C LEU A 164 -11.40 -2.30 1.29
N VAL A 165 -11.29 -3.46 0.63
CA VAL A 165 -10.56 -3.57 -0.65
C VAL A 165 -11.24 -2.79 -1.76
N LYS A 166 -12.58 -2.72 -1.76
CA LYS A 166 -13.38 -1.98 -2.77
C LYS A 166 -13.43 -0.48 -2.53
N THR A 167 -13.07 0.00 -1.35
CA THR A 167 -13.09 1.42 -1.01
C THR A 167 -11.97 2.17 -1.73
N HIS A 168 -12.29 3.30 -2.36
CA HIS A 168 -11.27 4.18 -2.93
C HIS A 168 -10.60 4.99 -1.80
N TRP A 169 -9.61 4.39 -1.18
CA TRP A 169 -8.93 4.94 0.00
C TRP A 169 -8.34 6.33 -0.19
N PRO A 170 -7.66 6.66 -1.31
CA PRO A 170 -7.09 8.00 -1.47
C PRO A 170 -8.13 9.11 -1.34
N SER A 171 -9.31 8.94 -1.96
CA SER A 171 -10.38 9.94 -1.83
C SER A 171 -11.05 9.94 -0.46
N THR A 172 -11.25 8.74 0.11
CA THR A 172 -11.84 8.62 1.45
C THR A 172 -10.96 9.28 2.49
N TRP A 173 -9.64 9.11 2.38
CA TRP A 173 -8.65 9.74 3.25
C TRP A 173 -8.57 11.25 3.02
N ALA A 174 -8.49 11.72 1.78
CA ALA A 174 -8.51 13.15 1.46
C ALA A 174 -9.76 13.85 2.03
N ASN A 175 -10.94 13.26 1.83
CA ASN A 175 -12.19 13.81 2.36
C ASN A 175 -12.21 13.86 3.90
N HIS A 176 -11.64 12.83 4.56
CA HIS A 176 -11.54 12.80 6.01
C HIS A 176 -10.59 13.89 6.53
N GLN A 177 -9.42 14.06 5.90
CA GLN A 177 -8.49 15.14 6.22
C GLN A 177 -9.15 16.53 6.04
N ASN A 178 -9.82 16.75 4.91
CA ASN A 178 -10.48 18.01 4.64
C ASN A 178 -11.62 18.33 5.62
N ALA A 179 -12.36 17.32 6.08
CA ALA A 179 -13.35 17.49 7.14
C ALA A 179 -12.70 17.87 8.46
N PHE A 180 -11.58 17.23 8.80
CA PHE A 180 -10.80 17.56 10.00
C PHE A 180 -10.25 18.99 9.96
N PHE A 181 -9.64 19.40 8.84
CA PHE A 181 -9.11 20.76 8.68
C PHE A 181 -10.19 21.82 8.86
N ARG A 182 -11.35 21.62 8.25
CA ARG A 182 -12.51 22.52 8.42
C ARG A 182 -12.97 22.59 9.88
N SER A 183 -13.02 21.45 10.57
CA SER A 183 -13.45 21.42 11.98
C SER A 183 -12.50 22.16 12.92
N LYS A 184 -11.22 22.27 12.55
CA LYS A 184 -10.17 22.99 13.27
C LYS A 184 -10.01 24.45 12.80
N GLY A 185 -10.76 24.89 11.80
CA GLY A 185 -10.61 26.23 11.20
C GLY A 185 -9.28 26.44 10.49
N LEU A 186 -8.66 25.35 9.99
CA LEU A 186 -7.39 25.38 9.27
C LEU A 186 -7.64 25.61 7.79
N ASP A 187 -6.89 26.54 7.18
CA ASP A 187 -6.90 26.80 5.74
C ASP A 187 -5.97 25.80 5.03
N LEU A 188 -6.31 24.53 5.14
CA LEU A 188 -5.59 23.41 4.53
C LEU A 188 -6.56 22.57 3.69
N HIS A 189 -6.08 22.06 2.58
CA HIS A 189 -6.86 21.19 1.68
C HIS A 189 -6.00 20.11 1.06
N VAL A 190 -6.53 18.89 1.01
CA VAL A 190 -5.96 17.76 0.28
C VAL A 190 -6.88 17.41 -0.88
N ASP A 191 -6.35 17.48 -2.08
CA ASP A 191 -7.11 17.15 -3.27
C ASP A 191 -7.22 15.63 -3.46
N PRO A 192 -8.42 15.09 -3.67
CA PRO A 192 -8.57 13.71 -4.06
C PRO A 192 -7.96 13.51 -5.46
N PRO A 193 -7.29 12.36 -5.73
CA PRO A 193 -6.66 12.13 -7.02
C PRO A 193 -7.67 12.20 -8.16
N GLY A 194 -7.32 12.94 -9.20
CA GLY A 194 -8.07 13.10 -10.46
C GLY A 194 -7.33 12.51 -11.66
N ILE A 195 -7.87 12.66 -12.86
CA ILE A 195 -7.22 12.26 -14.13
C ILE A 195 -5.97 13.10 -14.36
N ILE A 196 -6.09 14.42 -14.15
CA ILE A 196 -4.99 15.37 -14.26
C ILE A 196 -4.27 15.37 -12.91
N PRO A 197 -2.96 15.05 -12.89
CA PRO A 197 -2.18 15.12 -11.66
C PRO A 197 -2.23 16.53 -11.07
N GLN A 198 -2.52 16.62 -9.79
CA GLN A 198 -2.49 17.87 -9.07
C GLN A 198 -1.07 18.09 -8.53
N GLU A 199 -0.53 19.30 -8.71
CA GLU A 199 0.69 19.68 -8.03
C GLU A 199 0.42 19.75 -6.53
N HIS A 200 1.26 19.06 -5.75
CA HIS A 200 1.22 19.16 -4.30
C HIS A 200 1.67 20.58 -3.90
N LEU A 201 0.73 21.45 -3.68
CA LEU A 201 1.00 22.79 -3.20
C LEU A 201 1.36 22.67 -1.72
N GLY A 202 2.66 22.75 -1.44
CA GLY A 202 3.15 22.70 -0.06
C GLY A 202 2.55 23.82 0.81
N PRO A 203 2.51 23.64 2.13
CA PRO A 203 1.82 24.52 3.10
C PRO A 203 2.16 26.00 2.99
N ILE A 204 3.38 26.33 2.59
CA ILE A 204 3.87 27.73 2.46
C ILE A 204 3.18 28.47 1.30
N ARG A 205 2.81 27.79 0.23
CA ARG A 205 2.07 28.38 -0.89
C ARG A 205 0.60 28.61 -0.56
N MET A 206 0.03 27.84 0.38
CA MET A 206 -1.38 27.95 0.75
C MET A 206 -1.69 29.17 1.62
N ARG A 207 -0.76 29.61 2.47
CA ARG A 207 -0.98 30.69 3.44
C ARG A 207 -1.01 32.11 2.88
N GLY A 208 -0.49 32.34 1.68
CA GLY A 208 -0.36 33.69 1.11
C GLY A 208 -1.29 33.99 -0.07
N GLN A 209 -1.99 33.00 -0.62
CA GLN A 209 -2.69 33.11 -1.89
C GLN A 209 -4.03 32.34 -1.92
N ALA A 210 -4.77 32.30 -0.82
CA ALA A 210 -6.01 31.51 -0.69
C ALA A 210 -6.98 31.74 -1.85
N THR A 211 -7.14 32.97 -2.35
CA THR A 211 -8.07 33.31 -3.45
C THR A 211 -7.57 32.80 -4.82
N GLU A 212 -6.28 32.92 -5.10
CA GLU A 212 -5.66 32.42 -6.33
C GLU A 212 -5.63 30.88 -6.34
N LEU A 213 -5.34 30.30 -5.19
CA LEU A 213 -5.33 28.86 -5.00
C LEU A 213 -6.69 28.22 -5.17
N MET A 214 -7.74 28.84 -4.61
CA MET A 214 -9.12 28.38 -4.80
C MET A 214 -9.54 28.44 -6.27
N LYS A 215 -9.21 29.53 -6.97
CA LYS A 215 -9.46 29.64 -8.43
C LYS A 215 -8.70 28.58 -9.22
N HIS A 216 -7.43 28.31 -8.86
CA HIS A 216 -6.65 27.26 -9.49
C HIS A 216 -7.26 25.87 -9.23
N HIS A 217 -7.70 25.61 -8.01
CA HIS A 217 -8.38 24.37 -7.64
C HIS A 217 -9.70 24.18 -8.38
N GLU A 218 -10.55 25.21 -8.44
CA GLU A 218 -11.80 25.18 -9.21
C GLU A 218 -11.54 24.92 -10.69
N LYS A 219 -10.50 25.53 -11.26
CA LYS A 219 -10.07 25.29 -12.64
C LYS A 219 -9.65 23.83 -12.85
N LEU A 220 -8.80 23.28 -11.98
CA LEU A 220 -8.39 21.88 -12.05
C LEU A 220 -9.56 20.91 -11.89
N LEU A 221 -10.51 21.23 -11.03
CA LEU A 221 -11.73 20.44 -10.85
C LEU A 221 -12.57 20.43 -12.12
N ALA A 222 -12.74 21.60 -12.76
CA ALA A 222 -13.45 21.72 -14.02
C ALA A 222 -12.73 20.96 -15.15
N GLU A 223 -11.41 21.10 -15.25
CA GLU A 223 -10.58 20.37 -16.22
C GLU A 223 -10.66 18.86 -16.01
N ASN A 224 -10.59 18.38 -14.74
CA ASN A 224 -10.78 16.98 -14.42
C ASN A 224 -12.17 16.47 -14.79
N THR A 225 -13.21 17.25 -14.53
CA THR A 225 -14.59 16.93 -14.91
C THR A 225 -14.76 16.85 -16.43
N GLN A 226 -14.10 17.73 -17.17
CA GLN A 226 -14.10 17.69 -18.63
C GLN A 226 -13.28 16.49 -19.16
N ALA A 227 -12.09 16.25 -18.61
CA ALA A 227 -11.24 15.12 -18.98
C ALA A 227 -11.93 13.78 -18.72
N ALA A 228 -12.70 13.66 -17.63
CA ALA A 228 -13.46 12.46 -17.27
C ALA A 228 -14.62 12.16 -18.23
N GLN A 229 -15.02 13.08 -19.09
CA GLN A 229 -16.05 12.83 -20.13
C GLN A 229 -15.46 12.20 -21.40
N ASN A 230 -14.13 12.17 -21.53
CA ASN A 230 -13.47 11.51 -22.66
C ASN A 230 -13.23 10.02 -22.33
N PRO A 231 -13.84 9.08 -23.09
CA PRO A 231 -13.70 7.65 -22.85
C PRO A 231 -12.27 7.15 -22.92
N TYR A 232 -11.42 7.72 -23.76
CA TYR A 232 -10.00 7.35 -23.85
C TYR A 232 -9.21 7.73 -22.59
N ASN A 233 -9.48 8.90 -22.02
CA ASN A 233 -8.84 9.32 -20.77
C ASN A 233 -9.23 8.40 -19.60
N ILE A 234 -10.50 7.95 -19.59
CA ILE A 234 -10.96 6.98 -18.59
C ILE A 234 -10.20 5.66 -18.78
N LEU A 235 -10.09 5.18 -20.01
CA LEU A 235 -9.42 3.93 -20.32
C LEU A 235 -7.94 3.98 -19.91
N GLU A 236 -7.24 5.05 -20.25
CA GLU A 236 -5.85 5.28 -19.84
C GLU A 236 -5.73 5.33 -18.32
N HIS A 237 -6.61 6.05 -17.63
CA HIS A 237 -6.60 6.12 -16.16
C HIS A 237 -6.79 4.74 -15.50
N LEU A 238 -7.74 3.96 -16.00
CA LEU A 238 -8.03 2.62 -15.47
C LEU A 238 -6.88 1.62 -15.69
N THR A 239 -6.07 1.82 -16.74
CA THR A 239 -4.97 0.91 -17.08
C THR A 239 -3.58 1.45 -16.72
N LYS A 240 -3.47 2.69 -16.20
CA LYS A 240 -2.20 3.33 -15.87
C LYS A 240 -1.38 2.60 -14.82
N ASN A 241 -2.04 2.09 -13.76
CA ASN A 241 -1.40 1.46 -12.62
C ASN A 241 -1.73 -0.04 -12.48
N GLN A 242 -2.52 -0.59 -13.39
CA GLN A 242 -2.93 -1.99 -13.42
C GLN A 242 -3.20 -2.42 -14.86
N SER A 243 -2.78 -3.63 -15.23
CA SER A 243 -2.99 -4.15 -16.60
C SER A 243 -4.45 -4.47 -16.92
N THR A 244 -5.31 -4.63 -15.89
CA THR A 244 -6.71 -5.03 -16.06
C THR A 244 -7.63 -4.24 -15.16
N PHE A 245 -8.87 -4.05 -15.60
CA PHE A 245 -9.95 -3.43 -14.82
C PHE A 245 -11.25 -4.22 -14.99
N ASN A 246 -12.23 -3.96 -14.13
CA ASN A 246 -13.55 -4.56 -14.19
C ASN A 246 -14.66 -3.48 -14.35
N ARG A 247 -15.92 -3.91 -14.46
CA ARG A 247 -17.04 -2.97 -14.56
C ARG A 247 -17.21 -2.08 -13.32
N GLU A 248 -16.95 -2.64 -12.13
CA GLU A 248 -17.06 -1.89 -10.88
C GLU A 248 -16.01 -0.76 -10.81
N ASP A 249 -14.80 -0.98 -11.34
CA ASP A 249 -13.74 0.03 -11.41
C ASP A 249 -14.17 1.21 -12.31
N PHE A 250 -14.75 0.88 -13.47
CA PHE A 250 -15.31 1.89 -14.37
C PHE A 250 -16.47 2.66 -13.73
N GLU A 251 -17.46 1.97 -13.15
CA GLU A 251 -18.62 2.61 -12.51
C GLU A 251 -18.20 3.50 -11.35
N ARG A 252 -17.26 3.07 -10.54
CA ARG A 252 -16.69 3.85 -9.43
C ARG A 252 -16.05 5.14 -9.94
N PHE A 253 -15.27 5.05 -11.01
CA PHE A 253 -14.65 6.21 -11.64
C PHE A 253 -15.69 7.19 -12.16
N VAL A 254 -16.64 6.72 -12.97
CA VAL A 254 -17.64 7.55 -13.63
C VAL A 254 -18.55 8.24 -12.61
N ASN A 255 -19.06 7.51 -11.60
CA ASN A 255 -19.91 8.07 -10.55
C ASN A 255 -19.20 9.14 -9.70
N LYS A 256 -17.87 9.14 -9.68
CA LYS A 256 -17.08 10.11 -8.93
C LYS A 256 -16.73 11.36 -9.73
N HIS A 257 -16.41 11.20 -11.02
CA HIS A 257 -15.76 12.24 -11.80
C HIS A 257 -16.64 12.81 -12.92
N VAL A 258 -17.70 12.13 -13.32
CA VAL A 258 -18.57 12.53 -14.42
C VAL A 258 -19.88 13.11 -13.86
N PRO A 259 -20.37 14.25 -14.39
CA PRO A 259 -21.68 14.78 -14.02
C PRO A 259 -22.79 13.75 -14.26
N SER A 260 -23.76 13.67 -13.36
CA SER A 260 -24.81 12.64 -13.36
C SER A 260 -25.62 12.59 -14.65
N ASP A 261 -25.86 13.74 -15.26
CA ASP A 261 -26.56 13.88 -16.54
C ASP A 261 -25.77 13.39 -17.76
N LYS A 262 -24.45 13.21 -17.61
CA LYS A 262 -23.52 12.75 -18.66
C LYS A 262 -23.13 11.28 -18.53
N ILE A 263 -23.37 10.65 -17.38
CA ILE A 263 -22.92 9.26 -17.07
C ILE A 263 -23.37 8.29 -18.16
N ALA A 264 -24.64 8.28 -18.53
CA ALA A 264 -25.17 7.33 -19.50
C ALA A 264 -24.49 7.49 -20.89
N THR A 265 -24.22 8.72 -21.29
CA THR A 265 -23.57 9.03 -22.58
C THR A 265 -22.10 8.55 -22.54
N VAL A 266 -21.38 8.86 -21.48
CA VAL A 266 -19.97 8.45 -21.30
C VAL A 266 -19.86 6.93 -21.23
N GLN A 267 -20.74 6.27 -20.49
CA GLN A 267 -20.78 4.83 -20.37
C GLN A 267 -21.00 4.14 -21.72
N LYS A 268 -21.96 4.62 -22.50
CA LYS A 268 -22.22 4.10 -23.85
C LYS A 268 -21.02 4.30 -24.78
N ALA A 269 -20.39 5.48 -24.74
CA ALA A 269 -19.21 5.76 -25.54
C ALA A 269 -18.00 4.92 -25.13
N PHE A 270 -17.78 4.74 -23.84
CA PHE A 270 -16.67 3.95 -23.29
C PHE A 270 -16.76 2.47 -23.73
N TRP A 271 -17.90 1.81 -23.51
CA TRP A 271 -18.04 0.40 -23.85
C TRP A 271 -18.11 0.11 -25.36
N ASN A 272 -18.22 1.16 -26.19
CA ASN A 272 -18.11 1.06 -27.65
C ASN A 272 -16.67 1.30 -28.17
N LEU A 273 -15.69 1.56 -27.29
CA LEU A 273 -14.29 1.67 -27.72
C LEU A 273 -13.77 0.32 -28.27
N GLY A 274 -13.25 0.35 -29.49
CA GLY A 274 -12.66 -0.82 -30.13
C GLY A 274 -11.34 -1.32 -29.52
N ASP A 275 -10.79 -0.55 -28.57
CA ASP A 275 -9.51 -0.86 -27.91
C ASP A 275 -9.69 -1.69 -26.63
N ILE A 276 -10.92 -1.81 -26.13
CA ILE A 276 -11.24 -2.62 -24.95
C ILE A 276 -11.34 -4.08 -25.34
N ILE A 277 -10.56 -4.92 -24.64
CA ILE A 277 -10.54 -6.37 -24.82
C ILE A 277 -11.06 -7.05 -23.56
N GLN A 278 -12.09 -7.87 -23.68
CA GLN A 278 -12.59 -8.69 -22.59
C GLN A 278 -11.75 -9.97 -22.47
N LEU A 279 -11.20 -10.21 -21.27
CA LEU A 279 -10.33 -11.35 -21.02
C LEU A 279 -11.13 -12.63 -20.79
N ARG A 280 -10.59 -13.74 -21.31
CA ARG A 280 -11.09 -15.11 -21.09
C ARG A 280 -10.08 -15.92 -20.28
N ASN A 281 -10.60 -16.82 -19.49
CA ASN A 281 -9.77 -17.82 -18.82
C ASN A 281 -9.30 -18.88 -19.84
N ILE A 282 -7.99 -19.07 -19.92
CA ILE A 282 -7.37 -19.99 -20.92
C ILE A 282 -7.86 -21.44 -20.77
N LYS A 283 -8.15 -21.89 -19.54
CA LYS A 283 -8.55 -23.29 -19.28
C LYS A 283 -10.04 -23.54 -19.50
N THR A 284 -10.87 -22.53 -19.19
CA THR A 284 -12.33 -22.69 -19.21
C THR A 284 -12.99 -21.98 -20.38
N GLU A 285 -12.24 -21.17 -21.13
CA GLU A 285 -12.69 -20.29 -22.22
C GLU A 285 -13.79 -19.28 -21.81
N LYS A 286 -14.18 -19.27 -20.55
CA LYS A 286 -15.20 -18.36 -20.02
C LYS A 286 -14.64 -16.95 -19.79
N TYR A 287 -15.48 -15.96 -19.98
CA TYR A 287 -15.13 -14.57 -19.64
C TYR A 287 -14.86 -14.43 -18.14
N THR A 288 -13.81 -13.69 -17.82
CA THR A 288 -13.36 -13.47 -16.43
C THR A 288 -14.07 -12.30 -15.74
N GLY A 289 -14.77 -11.45 -16.50
CA GLY A 289 -15.28 -10.17 -16.03
C GLY A 289 -14.21 -9.06 -16.00
N LEU A 290 -12.98 -9.39 -16.41
CA LEU A 290 -11.87 -8.45 -16.52
C LEU A 290 -11.72 -7.95 -17.96
N PHE A 291 -11.26 -6.71 -18.08
CA PHE A 291 -10.97 -6.02 -19.33
C PHE A 291 -9.54 -5.50 -19.34
N THR A 292 -8.97 -5.35 -20.51
CA THR A 292 -7.67 -4.72 -20.76
C THR A 292 -7.72 -3.94 -22.07
N THR A 293 -6.59 -3.39 -22.52
CA THR A 293 -6.49 -2.71 -23.81
C THR A 293 -5.55 -3.45 -24.76
N LYS A 294 -5.71 -3.19 -26.08
CA LYS A 294 -4.77 -3.66 -27.09
C LYS A 294 -3.34 -3.20 -26.78
N THR A 295 -3.20 -1.93 -26.41
CA THR A 295 -1.91 -1.32 -26.05
C THR A 295 -1.23 -2.07 -24.91
N VAL A 296 -1.95 -2.35 -23.81
CA VAL A 296 -1.39 -3.11 -22.66
C VAL A 296 -0.93 -4.50 -23.11
N ILE A 297 -1.70 -5.21 -23.94
CA ILE A 297 -1.30 -6.52 -24.45
C ILE A 297 -0.04 -6.41 -25.33
N GLU A 298 0.05 -5.40 -26.17
CA GLU A 298 1.24 -5.16 -27.00
C GLU A 298 2.48 -4.85 -26.16
N GLU A 299 2.34 -4.01 -25.13
CA GLU A 299 3.41 -3.69 -24.18
C GLU A 299 3.88 -4.90 -23.40
N GLU A 300 2.96 -5.71 -22.86
CA GLU A 300 3.29 -6.97 -22.16
C GLU A 300 4.01 -7.96 -23.10
N ASN A 301 3.53 -8.11 -24.33
CA ASN A 301 4.20 -8.94 -25.35
C ASN A 301 5.58 -8.40 -25.69
N GLN A 302 5.77 -7.09 -25.75
CA GLN A 302 7.07 -6.48 -25.99
C GLN A 302 8.03 -6.75 -24.82
N ILE A 303 7.55 -6.63 -23.57
CA ILE A 303 8.34 -6.97 -22.38
C ILE A 303 8.81 -8.41 -22.44
N LEU A 304 7.92 -9.36 -22.77
CA LEU A 304 8.28 -10.78 -22.91
C LEU A 304 9.32 -11.01 -24.00
N ARG A 305 9.15 -10.40 -25.19
CA ARG A 305 10.14 -10.50 -26.29
C ARG A 305 11.50 -9.95 -25.90
N VAL A 306 11.52 -8.84 -25.14
CA VAL A 306 12.77 -8.23 -24.65
C VAL A 306 13.40 -9.12 -23.59
N ALA A 307 12.62 -9.65 -22.67
CA ALA A 307 13.08 -10.58 -21.63
C ALA A 307 13.69 -11.85 -22.25
N ASP A 308 13.03 -12.45 -23.22
CA ASP A 308 13.54 -13.63 -23.96
C ASP A 308 14.86 -13.31 -24.68
N ARG A 309 14.94 -12.16 -25.34
CA ARG A 309 16.16 -11.72 -26.02
C ARG A 309 17.32 -11.52 -25.04
N ILE A 310 17.06 -10.94 -23.87
CA ILE A 310 18.07 -10.74 -22.84
C ILE A 310 18.46 -12.09 -22.21
N TYR A 311 17.49 -12.96 -21.95
CA TYR A 311 17.70 -14.27 -21.36
C TYR A 311 18.57 -15.17 -22.27
N LEU A 312 18.36 -15.10 -23.59
CA LEU A 312 19.14 -15.87 -24.58
C LEU A 312 20.56 -15.31 -24.78
N LYS A 313 20.83 -14.06 -24.42
CA LYS A 313 22.20 -13.54 -24.43
C LYS A 313 23.02 -14.23 -23.35
N LYS A 314 24.07 -14.93 -23.76
CA LYS A 314 25.10 -15.37 -22.82
C LYS A 314 25.81 -14.11 -22.29
N SER A 315 25.76 -13.86 -21.00
CA SER A 315 26.68 -12.93 -20.37
C SER A 315 28.12 -13.40 -20.68
N PRO A 316 29.06 -12.50 -20.98
CA PRO A 316 30.45 -12.87 -21.02
C PRO A 316 30.76 -13.48 -19.65
N LYS A 317 31.27 -14.73 -19.65
CA LYS A 317 31.77 -15.34 -18.42
C LYS A 317 32.77 -14.32 -17.86
N THR A 318 32.53 -13.82 -16.67
CA THR A 318 33.49 -13.00 -15.97
C THR A 318 34.68 -13.89 -15.66
N SER A 319 35.61 -13.94 -16.60
CA SER A 319 36.88 -14.66 -16.46
C SER A 319 37.86 -13.90 -15.55
N ASN A 320 37.34 -13.08 -14.65
CA ASN A 320 38.16 -12.34 -13.71
C ASN A 320 38.35 -13.19 -12.45
N PRO A 321 39.51 -13.90 -12.29
CA PRO A 321 39.78 -14.74 -11.14
C PRO A 321 39.80 -13.97 -9.81
N HIS A 322 39.81 -12.63 -9.87
CA HIS A 322 39.71 -11.80 -8.68
C HIS A 322 38.30 -11.70 -8.10
N ILE A 323 37.22 -11.99 -8.87
CA ILE A 323 35.86 -11.98 -8.34
C ILE A 323 35.59 -13.18 -7.41
N GLN A 324 36.33 -14.28 -7.57
CA GLN A 324 36.18 -15.47 -6.72
C GLN A 324 36.68 -15.28 -5.28
N HIS A 325 37.40 -14.23 -4.96
CA HIS A 325 38.02 -14.03 -3.65
C HIS A 325 37.62 -12.77 -2.88
N THR A 326 36.72 -11.94 -3.42
CA THR A 326 36.28 -10.71 -2.76
C THR A 326 34.91 -10.80 -2.12
N HIS A 327 34.56 -11.93 -1.52
CA HIS A 327 33.40 -11.98 -0.64
C HIS A 327 33.66 -11.14 0.61
N SER A 328 33.30 -9.88 0.57
CA SER A 328 33.33 -9.01 1.76
C SER A 328 32.21 -9.35 2.76
N LEU A 329 31.21 -10.13 2.32
CA LEU A 329 30.01 -10.43 3.10
C LEU A 329 29.84 -11.95 3.30
N PRO A 330 29.60 -12.42 4.53
CA PRO A 330 29.40 -13.84 4.82
C PRO A 330 28.02 -14.32 4.35
N LEU A 331 27.91 -14.75 3.09
CA LEU A 331 26.70 -15.39 2.57
C LEU A 331 26.52 -16.78 3.16
N LYS A 332 25.29 -17.16 3.52
CA LYS A 332 24.97 -18.45 4.13
C LYS A 332 23.85 -19.17 3.38
N GLY A 333 23.94 -20.51 3.32
CA GLY A 333 22.88 -21.38 2.82
C GLY A 333 22.37 -20.98 1.43
N GLU A 334 21.08 -20.71 1.31
CA GLU A 334 20.43 -20.38 0.03
C GLU A 334 20.98 -19.11 -0.64
N GLN A 335 21.48 -18.14 0.15
CA GLN A 335 22.09 -16.93 -0.41
C GLN A 335 23.36 -17.28 -1.18
N TYR A 336 24.20 -18.17 -0.65
CA TYR A 336 25.41 -18.62 -1.32
C TYR A 336 25.10 -19.40 -2.62
N ILE A 337 24.08 -20.27 -2.56
CA ILE A 337 23.60 -21.00 -3.74
C ILE A 337 23.11 -20.03 -4.82
N ALA A 338 22.30 -19.04 -4.43
CA ALA A 338 21.77 -18.03 -5.35
C ALA A 338 22.92 -17.18 -5.96
N TYR A 339 23.92 -16.81 -5.17
CA TYR A 339 25.09 -16.07 -5.64
C TYR A 339 25.87 -16.84 -6.71
N ASN A 340 26.20 -18.10 -6.43
CA ASN A 340 26.93 -18.94 -7.39
C ASN A 340 26.12 -19.16 -8.67
N ASN A 341 24.79 -19.36 -8.57
CA ASN A 341 23.93 -19.49 -9.73
C ASN A 341 23.94 -18.24 -10.62
N ILE A 342 24.01 -17.04 -10.04
CA ILE A 342 24.12 -15.78 -10.80
C ILE A 342 25.43 -15.72 -11.55
N LEU A 343 26.55 -16.10 -10.90
CA LEU A 343 27.89 -16.04 -11.50
C LEU A 343 28.13 -17.14 -12.54
N GLU A 344 27.67 -18.36 -12.28
CA GLU A 344 27.96 -19.52 -13.13
C GLU A 344 27.04 -19.64 -14.34
N ASN A 345 25.77 -19.28 -14.18
CA ASN A 345 24.77 -19.46 -15.23
C ASN A 345 24.74 -18.37 -16.30
N GLY A 346 25.48 -17.27 -16.11
CA GLY A 346 25.83 -16.26 -17.13
C GLY A 346 24.72 -15.86 -18.11
N LYS A 347 23.46 -15.78 -17.65
CA LYS A 347 22.33 -15.35 -18.47
C LYS A 347 22.11 -13.85 -18.33
N GLY A 348 21.65 -13.19 -19.38
CA GLY A 348 21.45 -11.75 -19.39
C GLY A 348 20.37 -11.25 -18.44
N ILE A 349 19.51 -12.15 -17.94
CA ILE A 349 18.50 -11.85 -16.91
C ILE A 349 18.40 -13.02 -15.92
N THR A 350 18.42 -12.72 -14.64
CA THR A 350 18.28 -13.71 -13.56
C THR A 350 17.25 -13.19 -12.55
N CYS A 351 16.24 -14.00 -12.22
CA CYS A 351 15.23 -13.67 -11.23
C CYS A 351 15.59 -14.30 -9.89
N ILE A 352 15.67 -13.46 -8.83
CA ILE A 352 15.88 -13.89 -7.45
C ILE A 352 14.57 -13.77 -6.70
N GLN A 353 13.99 -14.91 -6.32
CA GLN A 353 12.78 -14.96 -5.51
C GLN A 353 13.12 -15.27 -4.06
N GLY A 354 12.48 -14.57 -3.13
CA GLY A 354 12.63 -14.83 -1.69
C GLY A 354 11.68 -13.95 -0.89
N TYR A 355 11.38 -14.39 0.33
CA TYR A 355 10.52 -13.65 1.25
C TYR A 355 11.09 -12.27 1.62
N ALA A 356 10.23 -11.37 2.13
CA ALA A 356 10.68 -10.12 2.69
C ALA A 356 11.67 -10.43 3.85
N GLY A 357 12.82 -9.75 3.86
CA GLY A 357 13.88 -9.98 4.86
C GLY A 357 14.75 -11.22 4.64
N ALA A 358 14.60 -11.99 3.56
CA ALA A 358 15.49 -13.11 3.22
C ALA A 358 16.91 -12.68 2.80
N GLY A 359 17.22 -11.37 2.85
CA GLY A 359 18.56 -10.86 2.52
C GLY A 359 18.83 -10.74 1.02
N LYS A 360 17.82 -10.60 0.17
CA LYS A 360 18.02 -10.40 -1.29
C LYS A 360 18.92 -9.21 -1.61
N SER A 361 18.68 -8.06 -0.93
CA SER A 361 19.53 -6.87 -1.12
C SER A 361 20.93 -7.05 -0.55
N TYR A 362 21.08 -7.89 0.49
CA TYR A 362 22.38 -8.24 1.05
C TYR A 362 23.18 -9.12 0.07
N LEU A 363 22.52 -10.09 -0.57
CA LEU A 363 23.09 -10.90 -1.65
C LEU A 363 23.61 -10.06 -2.82
N LEU A 364 22.90 -9.00 -3.21
CA LEU A 364 23.30 -8.12 -4.32
C LEU A 364 24.47 -7.16 -3.98
N LYS A 365 24.86 -7.09 -2.72
CA LYS A 365 26.06 -6.33 -2.26
C LYS A 365 27.31 -7.18 -2.18
N ALA A 366 27.17 -8.50 -2.24
CA ALA A 366 28.29 -9.44 -2.24
C ALA A 366 28.96 -9.53 -3.62
#